data_168da8661b902a8a7acc2429dd8739a2
#
_entry.id   168da8661b902a8a7acc2429dd8739a2
#
_cell.length_a   1.000
_cell.length_b   1.000
_cell.length_c   1.000
_cell.angle_alpha   90.00
_cell.angle_beta   90.00
_cell.angle_gamma   90.00
#
_symmetry.space_group_name_H-M   'P 1'
#
loop_
_entity.id
_entity.type
_entity.pdbx_description
1 polymer ?
#
loop_
_entity_poly.entity_id
_entity_poly.type
_entity_poly.pdbx_seq_one_letter_code
_entity_poly.pdbx_strand_id
1 'polypeptide(L)'
;MNFYNFLQREGKRIEKAQHEHVFRQGDPDRSLYMVESGLLKAYYTSESGKESVKSFILPQDIIGSLTSAYSEKSCSFSLLCLEPTLLIAIPFAKLYECSLQDHGVANDMVELLLKFAMKKEKREFEFLCLSAEERYCLLAETSPILLEKVTQNDIARYLGVTPVALSRIKKRASNK
;
A
#
# COMPACT_ATOMS: atom_id res chain seq x y z
N MET A 1 16.87 -12.29 15.59
CA MET A 1 15.43 -12.19 15.99
C MET A 1 14.61 -12.09 14.72
N ASN A 2 13.42 -12.68 14.63
CA ASN A 2 12.56 -12.58 13.44
C ASN A 2 11.92 -11.17 13.42
N PHE A 3 11.85 -10.54 12.24
CA PHE A 3 11.28 -9.20 12.00
C PHE A 3 9.85 -9.05 12.53
N TYR A 4 9.01 -10.07 12.32
CA TYR A 4 7.64 -10.08 12.83
C TYR A 4 7.61 -10.00 14.37
N ASN A 5 8.42 -10.81 15.05
CA ASN A 5 8.54 -10.78 16.50
C ASN A 5 9.09 -9.44 17.01
N PHE A 6 9.99 -8.83 16.23
CA PHE A 6 10.50 -7.50 16.54
C PHE A 6 9.37 -6.45 16.46
N LEU A 7 8.57 -6.46 15.39
CA LEU A 7 7.44 -5.55 15.25
C LEU A 7 6.40 -5.73 16.36
N GLN A 8 6.08 -6.97 16.72
CA GLN A 8 5.15 -7.27 17.81
C GLN A 8 5.63 -6.78 19.18
N ARG A 9 6.93 -6.85 19.43
CA ARG A 9 7.51 -6.44 20.71
C ARG A 9 7.74 -4.94 20.82
N GLU A 10 8.23 -4.33 19.75
CA GLU A 10 8.73 -2.95 19.75
C GLU A 10 7.76 -1.95 19.10
N GLY A 11 6.79 -2.45 18.35
CA GLY A 11 5.77 -1.63 17.69
C GLY A 11 4.64 -1.27 18.64
N LYS A 12 3.95 -0.18 18.32
CA LYS A 12 2.74 0.26 19.00
C LYS A 12 1.52 -0.15 18.21
N ARG A 13 0.59 -0.88 18.83
CA ARG A 13 -0.73 -1.14 18.25
C ARG A 13 -1.55 0.13 18.20
N ILE A 14 -2.15 0.39 17.05
CA ILE A 14 -3.07 1.49 16.82
C ILE A 14 -4.31 0.99 16.09
N GLU A 15 -5.45 1.47 16.53
CA GLU A 15 -6.74 1.22 15.89
C GLU A 15 -7.15 2.46 15.09
N LYS A 16 -7.70 2.23 13.91
CA LYS A 16 -8.20 3.25 13.02
C LYS A 16 -9.59 2.90 12.54
N ALA A 17 -10.49 3.85 12.59
CA ALA A 17 -11.84 3.69 12.06
C ALA A 17 -11.82 3.66 10.51
N GLN A 18 -12.89 3.15 9.92
CA GLN A 18 -13.13 3.26 8.49
C GLN A 18 -13.12 4.74 8.06
N HIS A 19 -12.48 5.05 6.93
CA HIS A 19 -12.28 6.40 6.39
C HIS A 19 -11.36 7.31 7.22
N GLU A 20 -10.65 6.77 8.21
CA GLU A 20 -9.63 7.49 8.93
C GLU A 20 -8.28 7.37 8.21
N HIS A 21 -7.53 8.48 8.13
CA HIS A 21 -6.17 8.45 7.60
C HIS A 21 -5.17 7.97 8.66
N VAL A 22 -4.24 7.15 8.22
CA VAL A 22 -3.04 6.83 9.01
C VAL A 22 -2.06 7.99 8.92
N PHE A 23 -1.82 8.47 7.68
CA PHE A 23 -1.12 9.71 7.37
C PHE A 23 -1.60 10.27 6.02
N ARG A 24 -1.34 11.54 5.76
CA ARG A 24 -1.66 12.23 4.50
C ARG A 24 -0.39 12.56 3.74
N GLN A 25 -0.53 12.71 2.43
CA GLN A 25 0.52 13.30 1.59
C GLN A 25 0.88 14.68 2.12
N GLY A 26 2.18 14.93 2.35
CA GLY A 26 2.66 16.16 2.98
C GLY A 26 2.95 16.04 4.48
N ASP A 27 2.41 15.03 5.18
CA ASP A 27 2.67 14.82 6.61
C ASP A 27 4.13 14.40 6.87
N PRO A 28 4.68 14.70 8.06
CA PRO A 28 6.03 14.31 8.47
C PRO A 28 6.08 12.92 9.12
N ASP A 29 5.20 11.99 8.74
CA ASP A 29 5.15 10.65 9.33
C ASP A 29 6.36 9.79 8.93
N ARG A 30 7.07 9.25 9.91
CA ARG A 30 8.30 8.47 9.73
C ARG A 30 8.18 7.03 10.20
N SER A 31 6.98 6.50 10.26
CA SER A 31 6.71 5.15 10.71
C SER A 31 6.52 4.17 9.54
N LEU A 32 6.81 2.90 9.82
CA LEU A 32 6.29 1.78 9.07
C LEU A 32 5.11 1.18 9.83
N TYR A 33 4.15 0.66 9.07
CA TYR A 33 2.91 0.10 9.57
C TYR A 33 2.74 -1.32 9.04
N MET A 34 2.61 -2.28 9.92
CA MET A 34 2.16 -3.63 9.57
C MET A 34 0.66 -3.73 9.80
N VAL A 35 -0.07 -4.25 8.84
CA VAL A 35 -1.52 -4.47 8.94
C VAL A 35 -1.80 -5.79 9.64
N GLU A 36 -2.41 -5.76 10.83
CA GLU A 36 -2.90 -6.96 11.51
C GLU A 36 -4.28 -7.37 10.97
N SER A 37 -5.17 -6.39 10.77
CA SER A 37 -6.49 -6.60 10.17
C SER A 37 -6.99 -5.33 9.48
N GLY A 38 -7.97 -5.49 8.57
CA GLY A 38 -8.56 -4.40 7.80
C GLY A 38 -8.06 -4.31 6.37
N LEU A 39 -8.42 -3.24 5.69
CA LEU A 39 -8.05 -2.94 4.30
C LEU A 39 -7.76 -1.44 4.18
N LEU A 40 -6.64 -1.10 3.57
CA LEU A 40 -6.26 0.29 3.34
C LEU A 40 -6.00 0.55 1.86
N LYS A 41 -6.08 1.82 1.46
CA LYS A 41 -5.56 2.31 0.18
C LYS A 41 -4.46 3.34 0.39
N ALA A 42 -3.39 3.21 -0.38
CA ALA A 42 -2.39 4.24 -0.57
C ALA A 42 -2.68 4.97 -1.88
N TYR A 43 -2.68 6.32 -1.86
CA TYR A 43 -3.02 7.11 -3.04
C TYR A 43 -2.25 8.43 -3.09
N TYR A 44 -2.01 8.89 -4.31
CA TYR A 44 -1.44 10.21 -4.60
C TYR A 44 -2.55 11.19 -4.91
N THR A 45 -2.37 12.44 -4.50
CA THR A 45 -3.21 13.57 -4.93
C THR A 45 -2.34 14.52 -5.75
N SER A 46 -2.75 14.80 -6.99
CA SER A 46 -2.09 15.80 -7.85
C SER A 46 -2.44 17.21 -7.40
N GLU A 47 -1.73 18.21 -7.91
CA GLU A 47 -2.03 19.65 -7.67
C GLU A 47 -3.47 20.03 -8.08
N SER A 48 -4.02 19.38 -9.11
CA SER A 48 -5.42 19.57 -9.52
C SER A 48 -6.45 18.85 -8.65
N GLY A 49 -6.03 18.19 -7.56
CA GLY A 49 -6.91 17.43 -6.67
C GLY A 49 -7.30 16.05 -7.19
N LYS A 50 -6.74 15.60 -8.32
CA LYS A 50 -7.03 14.26 -8.86
C LYS A 50 -6.32 13.20 -8.03
N GLU A 51 -7.08 12.20 -7.56
CA GLU A 51 -6.54 11.04 -6.86
C GLU A 51 -6.16 9.91 -7.82
N SER A 52 -5.05 9.25 -7.53
CA SER A 52 -4.58 8.03 -8.21
C SER A 52 -4.21 6.99 -7.15
N VAL A 53 -4.86 5.84 -7.16
CA VAL A 53 -4.56 4.78 -6.18
C VAL A 53 -3.25 4.08 -6.55
N LYS A 54 -2.32 4.13 -5.61
CA LYS A 54 -0.99 3.51 -5.71
C LYS A 54 -1.07 2.01 -5.46
N SER A 55 -1.72 1.62 -4.36
CA SER A 55 -1.87 0.21 -3.95
C SER A 55 -2.98 0.05 -2.93
N PHE A 56 -3.52 -1.16 -2.85
CA PHE A 56 -4.30 -1.63 -1.70
C PHE A 56 -3.37 -2.42 -0.78
N ILE A 57 -3.62 -2.32 0.52
CA ILE A 57 -2.79 -2.92 1.56
C ILE A 57 -3.69 -3.84 2.39
N LEU A 58 -3.30 -5.12 2.44
CA LEU A 58 -4.04 -6.21 3.05
C LEU A 58 -3.37 -6.64 4.37
N PRO A 59 -4.02 -7.48 5.19
CA PRO A 59 -3.38 -8.06 6.37
C PRO A 59 -2.04 -8.73 6.04
N GLN A 60 -1.07 -8.56 6.92
CA GLN A 60 0.34 -8.96 6.82
C GLN A 60 1.20 -8.12 5.85
N ASP A 61 0.61 -7.20 5.08
CA ASP A 61 1.39 -6.21 4.33
C ASP A 61 2.03 -5.19 5.28
N ILE A 62 3.19 -4.69 4.87
CA ILE A 62 3.86 -3.55 5.52
C ILE A 62 3.81 -2.36 4.58
N ILE A 63 3.59 -1.18 5.11
CA ILE A 63 3.51 0.08 4.35
C ILE A 63 4.08 1.24 5.16
N GLY A 64 4.64 2.22 4.47
CA GLY A 64 5.10 3.50 5.00
C GLY A 64 5.71 4.34 3.90
N SER A 65 5.85 5.62 4.11
CA SER A 65 6.53 6.50 3.17
C SER A 65 8.04 6.46 3.41
N LEU A 66 8.78 5.62 2.67
CA LEU A 66 10.25 5.55 2.78
C LEU A 66 10.93 6.89 2.53
N THR A 67 10.34 7.74 1.68
CA THR A 67 10.81 9.11 1.44
C THR A 67 10.78 9.94 2.72
N SER A 68 9.70 9.84 3.50
CA SER A 68 9.61 10.52 4.79
C SER A 68 10.45 9.81 5.86
N ALA A 69 10.35 8.49 5.93
CA ALA A 69 10.98 7.69 6.98
C ALA A 69 12.51 7.76 6.95
N TYR A 70 13.13 7.70 5.76
CA TYR A 70 14.58 7.66 5.60
C TYR A 70 15.19 9.02 5.21
N SER A 71 14.54 9.76 4.28
CA SER A 71 15.09 11.02 3.75
C SER A 71 14.58 12.26 4.49
N GLU A 72 13.82 12.11 5.55
CA GLU A 72 13.25 13.19 6.39
C GLU A 72 12.38 14.21 5.63
N LYS A 73 11.92 13.84 4.43
CA LYS A 73 10.99 14.64 3.62
C LYS A 73 9.55 14.34 4.07
N SER A 74 8.60 15.08 3.53
CA SER A 74 7.18 14.81 3.73
C SER A 74 6.74 13.51 3.06
N CYS A 75 5.67 12.89 3.57
CA CYS A 75 5.04 11.72 2.95
C CYS A 75 4.64 12.01 1.51
N SER A 76 5.04 11.13 0.59
CA SER A 76 4.77 11.28 -0.84
C SER A 76 3.37 10.84 -1.26
N PHE A 77 2.60 10.19 -0.39
CA PHE A 77 1.25 9.68 -0.61
C PHE A 77 0.44 9.70 0.67
N SER A 78 -0.89 9.54 0.55
CA SER A 78 -1.80 9.36 1.67
C SER A 78 -2.12 7.89 1.90
N LEU A 79 -2.33 7.49 3.15
CA LEU A 79 -2.76 6.16 3.56
C LEU A 79 -4.10 6.25 4.30
N LEU A 80 -5.15 5.63 3.74
CA LEU A 80 -6.53 5.71 4.21
C LEU A 80 -7.09 4.32 4.51
N CYS A 81 -7.75 4.15 5.64
CA CYS A 81 -8.45 2.93 6.00
C CYS A 81 -9.78 2.81 5.23
N LEU A 82 -9.96 1.72 4.48
CA LEU A 82 -11.22 1.37 3.80
C LEU A 82 -12.16 0.55 4.68
N GLU A 83 -11.62 -0.10 5.70
CA GLU A 83 -12.33 -0.86 6.74
C GLU A 83 -11.75 -0.45 8.11
N PRO A 84 -12.43 -0.74 9.24
CA PRO A 84 -11.81 -0.65 10.56
C PRO A 84 -10.51 -1.46 10.56
N THR A 85 -9.42 -0.86 11.00
CA THR A 85 -8.07 -1.39 10.79
C THR A 85 -7.29 -1.42 12.08
N LEU A 86 -6.59 -2.53 12.33
CA LEU A 86 -5.61 -2.68 13.39
C LEU A 86 -4.20 -2.72 12.77
N LEU A 87 -3.32 -1.85 13.23
CA LEU A 87 -1.96 -1.67 12.75
C LEU A 87 -0.95 -1.83 13.88
N ILE A 88 0.25 -2.29 13.53
CA ILE A 88 1.43 -2.13 14.37
C ILE A 88 2.30 -1.05 13.73
N ALA A 89 2.45 0.07 14.41
CA ALA A 89 3.29 1.19 14.00
C ALA A 89 4.67 1.09 14.65
N ILE A 90 5.72 1.26 13.85
CA ILE A 90 7.09 1.34 14.36
C ILE A 90 7.82 2.52 13.72
N PRO A 91 8.48 3.39 14.49
CA PRO A 91 9.37 4.40 13.94
C PRO A 91 10.48 3.75 13.11
N PHE A 92 10.67 4.21 11.87
CA PHE A 92 11.68 3.64 10.96
C PHE A 92 13.09 3.73 11.56
N ALA A 93 13.42 4.84 12.24
CA ALA A 93 14.71 5.01 12.89
C ALA A 93 15.03 3.87 13.89
N LYS A 94 14.05 3.46 14.70
CA LYS A 94 14.21 2.35 15.66
C LYS A 94 14.49 1.02 14.95
N LEU A 95 13.78 0.76 13.84
CA LEU A 95 14.01 -0.43 13.03
C LEU A 95 15.41 -0.40 12.39
N TYR A 96 15.79 0.76 11.85
CA TYR A 96 17.11 0.96 11.22
C TYR A 96 18.26 0.79 12.23
N GLU A 97 18.18 1.41 13.41
CA GLU A 97 19.15 1.25 14.48
C GLU A 97 19.30 -0.22 14.91
N CYS A 98 18.20 -0.93 15.07
CA CYS A 98 18.24 -2.35 15.39
C CYS A 98 18.91 -3.18 14.28
N SER A 99 18.67 -2.86 13.01
CA SER A 99 19.30 -3.55 11.88
C SER A 99 20.83 -3.39 11.82
N LEU A 100 21.38 -2.33 12.41
CA LEU A 100 22.83 -2.13 12.51
C LEU A 100 23.48 -3.04 13.56
N GLN A 101 22.68 -3.60 14.48
CA GLN A 101 23.18 -4.40 15.62
C GLN A 101 22.79 -5.87 15.54
N ASP A 102 21.74 -6.22 14.79
CA ASP A 102 21.20 -7.58 14.66
C ASP A 102 21.12 -7.98 13.17
N HIS A 103 21.98 -8.92 12.78
CA HIS A 103 22.03 -9.42 11.41
C HIS A 103 20.69 -10.06 10.94
N GLY A 104 19.92 -10.67 11.85
CA GLY A 104 18.61 -11.22 11.51
C GLY A 104 17.63 -10.11 11.11
N VAL A 105 17.57 -9.03 11.88
CA VAL A 105 16.75 -7.86 11.56
C VAL A 105 17.23 -7.18 10.27
N ALA A 106 18.55 -7.09 10.05
CA ALA A 106 19.11 -6.55 8.81
C ALA A 106 18.68 -7.37 7.57
N ASN A 107 18.78 -8.69 7.62
CA ASN A 107 18.37 -9.56 6.53
C ASN A 107 16.88 -9.44 6.24
N ASP A 108 16.03 -9.46 7.27
CA ASP A 108 14.58 -9.30 7.12
C ASP A 108 14.22 -7.91 6.55
N MET A 109 14.98 -6.86 6.90
CA MET A 109 14.82 -5.52 6.32
C MET A 109 15.21 -5.48 4.84
N VAL A 110 16.30 -6.15 4.45
CA VAL A 110 16.67 -6.30 3.03
C VAL A 110 15.58 -7.03 2.25
N GLU A 111 15.04 -8.12 2.78
CA GLU A 111 13.92 -8.82 2.14
C GLU A 111 12.67 -7.95 2.00
N LEU A 112 12.33 -7.14 3.01
CA LEU A 112 11.23 -6.19 2.95
C LEU A 112 11.44 -5.15 1.83
N LEU A 113 12.64 -4.58 1.75
CA LEU A 113 12.97 -3.60 0.72
C LEU A 113 12.97 -4.21 -0.69
N LEU A 114 13.44 -5.44 -0.85
CA LEU A 114 13.35 -6.20 -2.10
C LEU A 114 11.89 -6.45 -2.51
N LYS A 115 11.01 -6.85 -1.57
CA LYS A 115 9.58 -7.00 -1.82
C LYS A 115 8.95 -5.68 -2.28
N PHE A 116 9.32 -4.55 -1.67
CA PHE A 116 8.85 -3.23 -2.10
C PHE A 116 9.34 -2.88 -3.52
N ALA A 117 10.62 -3.13 -3.82
CA ALA A 117 11.19 -2.88 -5.13
C ALA A 117 10.52 -3.73 -6.21
N MET A 118 10.37 -5.04 -6.00
CA MET A 118 9.71 -5.97 -6.92
C MET A 118 8.23 -5.61 -7.14
N LYS A 119 7.50 -5.23 -6.08
CA LYS A 119 6.10 -4.79 -6.19
C LYS A 119 5.98 -3.50 -7.02
N LYS A 120 6.95 -2.60 -6.89
CA LYS A 120 7.02 -1.36 -7.67
C LYS A 120 7.36 -1.64 -9.13
N GLU A 121 8.38 -2.45 -9.41
CA GLU A 121 8.78 -2.88 -10.75
C GLU A 121 7.62 -3.57 -11.50
N LYS A 122 6.95 -4.53 -10.85
CA LYS A 122 5.75 -5.17 -11.39
C LYS A 122 4.68 -4.15 -11.74
N ARG A 123 4.42 -3.19 -10.85
CA ARG A 123 3.41 -2.14 -11.07
C ARG A 123 3.76 -1.22 -12.23
N GLU A 124 5.02 -0.87 -12.37
CA GLU A 124 5.54 -0.07 -13.48
C GLU A 124 5.37 -0.80 -14.82
N PHE A 125 5.78 -2.08 -14.90
CA PHE A 125 5.56 -2.92 -16.07
C PHE A 125 4.07 -3.00 -16.44
N GLU A 126 3.17 -3.27 -15.48
CA GLU A 126 1.74 -3.33 -15.72
C GLU A 126 1.19 -2.04 -16.34
N PHE A 127 1.68 -0.87 -15.86
CA PHE A 127 1.23 0.42 -16.38
C PHE A 127 1.80 0.76 -17.76
N LEU A 128 3.05 0.41 -18.02
CA LEU A 128 3.74 0.73 -19.27
C LEU A 128 3.42 -0.24 -20.40
N CYS A 129 3.18 -1.52 -20.08
CA CYS A 129 3.10 -2.58 -21.08
C CYS A 129 1.69 -3.17 -21.27
N LEU A 130 0.82 -3.10 -20.25
CA LEU A 130 -0.52 -3.70 -20.33
C LEU A 130 -1.60 -2.66 -20.62
N SER A 131 -2.59 -3.04 -21.44
CA SER A 131 -3.83 -2.29 -21.60
C SER A 131 -4.64 -2.26 -20.31
N ALA A 132 -5.58 -1.33 -20.20
CA ALA A 132 -6.46 -1.23 -19.03
C ALA A 132 -7.34 -2.49 -18.84
N GLU A 133 -7.71 -3.16 -19.93
CA GLU A 133 -8.47 -4.42 -19.90
C GLU A 133 -7.62 -5.57 -19.35
N GLU A 134 -6.37 -5.70 -19.80
CA GLU A 134 -5.42 -6.69 -19.28
C GLU A 134 -5.13 -6.46 -17.79
N ARG A 135 -4.92 -5.19 -17.38
CA ARG A 135 -4.75 -4.87 -15.96
C ARG A 135 -5.96 -5.22 -15.10
N TYR A 136 -7.18 -5.03 -15.65
CA TYR A 136 -8.41 -5.45 -14.96
C TYR A 136 -8.50 -6.97 -14.82
N CYS A 137 -8.24 -7.72 -15.89
CA CYS A 137 -8.23 -9.18 -15.87
C CYS A 137 -7.21 -9.71 -14.85
N LEU A 138 -5.99 -9.16 -14.88
CA LEU A 138 -4.93 -9.51 -13.93
C LEU A 138 -5.34 -9.25 -12.47
N LEU A 139 -6.00 -8.11 -12.20
CA LEU A 139 -6.53 -7.80 -10.87
C LEU A 139 -7.61 -8.78 -10.44
N ALA A 140 -8.53 -9.14 -11.35
CA ALA A 140 -9.61 -10.09 -11.08
C ALA A 140 -9.07 -11.50 -10.77
N GLU A 141 -7.98 -11.88 -11.41
CA GLU A 141 -7.33 -13.18 -11.26
C GLU A 141 -6.49 -13.26 -9.97
N THR A 142 -5.69 -12.23 -9.71
CA THR A 142 -4.72 -12.22 -8.61
C THR A 142 -5.27 -11.72 -7.28
N SER A 143 -6.33 -10.92 -7.29
CA SER A 143 -6.86 -10.26 -6.11
C SER A 143 -8.38 -10.04 -6.18
N PRO A 144 -9.19 -11.11 -6.39
CA PRO A 144 -10.65 -10.99 -6.55
C PRO A 144 -11.33 -10.32 -5.37
N ILE A 145 -10.81 -10.52 -4.16
CA ILE A 145 -11.32 -9.89 -2.93
C ILE A 145 -11.35 -8.36 -2.99
N LEU A 146 -10.44 -7.74 -3.74
CA LEU A 146 -10.44 -6.29 -3.93
C LEU A 146 -11.64 -5.82 -4.77
N LEU A 147 -12.07 -6.62 -5.74
CA LEU A 147 -13.24 -6.29 -6.56
C LEU A 147 -14.56 -6.35 -5.78
N GLU A 148 -14.60 -7.11 -4.70
CA GLU A 148 -15.75 -7.23 -3.81
C GLU A 148 -15.78 -6.12 -2.75
N LYS A 149 -14.61 -5.81 -2.16
CA LYS A 149 -14.49 -4.91 -1.00
C LYS A 149 -14.27 -3.45 -1.36
N VAL A 150 -13.72 -3.17 -2.54
CA VAL A 150 -13.29 -1.81 -2.93
C VAL A 150 -14.30 -1.17 -3.88
N THR A 151 -14.52 0.13 -3.72
CA THR A 151 -15.45 0.87 -4.60
C THR A 151 -14.99 0.85 -6.06
N GLN A 152 -15.95 0.89 -7.01
CA GLN A 152 -15.63 0.96 -8.43
C GLN A 152 -14.80 2.20 -8.79
N ASN A 153 -14.97 3.30 -8.06
CA ASN A 153 -14.18 4.51 -8.25
C ASN A 153 -12.72 4.29 -7.86
N ASP A 154 -12.45 3.62 -6.74
CA ASP A 154 -11.08 3.33 -6.31
C ASP A 154 -10.41 2.27 -7.20
N ILE A 155 -11.18 1.28 -7.69
CA ILE A 155 -10.68 0.34 -8.71
C ILE A 155 -10.32 1.07 -10.01
N ALA A 156 -11.17 1.98 -10.48
CA ALA A 156 -10.88 2.79 -11.68
C ALA A 156 -9.61 3.64 -11.49
N ARG A 157 -9.47 4.31 -10.34
CA ARG A 157 -8.27 5.08 -9.98
C ARG A 157 -7.02 4.21 -9.86
N TYR A 158 -7.16 2.97 -9.39
CA TYR A 158 -6.08 2.00 -9.33
C TYR A 158 -5.64 1.54 -10.72
N LEU A 159 -6.59 1.32 -11.63
CA LEU A 159 -6.32 0.92 -13.01
C LEU A 159 -5.91 2.11 -13.92
N GLY A 160 -5.98 3.34 -13.43
CA GLY A 160 -5.66 4.54 -14.20
C GLY A 160 -6.71 4.90 -15.26
N VAL A 161 -7.96 4.53 -15.04
CA VAL A 161 -9.08 4.78 -15.98
C VAL A 161 -10.22 5.55 -15.31
N THR A 162 -11.18 6.02 -16.10
CA THR A 162 -12.43 6.60 -15.56
C THR A 162 -13.41 5.49 -15.15
N PRO A 163 -14.35 5.76 -14.23
CA PRO A 163 -15.38 4.79 -13.84
C PRO A 163 -16.24 4.31 -15.04
N VAL A 164 -16.47 5.19 -16.00
CA VAL A 164 -17.19 4.84 -17.25
C VAL A 164 -16.39 3.85 -18.10
N ALA A 165 -15.07 4.08 -18.24
CA ALA A 165 -14.20 3.16 -18.96
C ALA A 165 -14.11 1.81 -18.24
N LEU A 166 -14.02 1.80 -16.91
CA LEU A 166 -14.04 0.57 -16.10
C LEU A 166 -15.34 -0.24 -16.33
N SER A 167 -16.50 0.41 -16.34
CA SER A 167 -17.77 -0.25 -16.60
C SER A 167 -17.79 -0.96 -17.97
N ARG A 168 -17.22 -0.32 -19.00
CA ARG A 168 -17.10 -0.92 -20.34
C ARG A 168 -16.14 -2.10 -20.38
N ILE A 169 -15.00 -2.00 -19.65
CA ILE A 169 -14.03 -3.09 -19.51
C ILE A 169 -14.69 -4.31 -18.86
N LYS A 170 -15.41 -4.11 -17.75
CA LYS A 170 -16.12 -5.18 -17.04
C LYS A 170 -17.09 -5.93 -17.94
N LYS A 171 -17.90 -5.21 -18.73
CA LYS A 171 -18.84 -5.83 -19.68
C LYS A 171 -18.14 -6.69 -20.73
N ARG A 172 -16.99 -6.23 -21.26
CA ARG A 172 -16.20 -7.00 -22.22
C ARG A 172 -15.56 -8.24 -21.60
N ALA A 173 -15.02 -8.10 -20.40
CA ALA A 173 -14.40 -9.22 -19.67
C ALA A 173 -15.40 -10.32 -19.27
N SER A 174 -16.67 -9.95 -18.99
CA SER A 174 -17.73 -10.92 -18.65
C SER A 174 -18.29 -11.67 -19.87
N ASN A 175 -18.01 -11.22 -21.09
CA ASN A 175 -18.49 -11.82 -22.35
C ASN A 175 -17.43 -12.72 -23.03
N LYS A 176 -16.27 -12.90 -22.39
CA LYS A 176 -15.21 -13.83 -22.79
C LYS A 176 -15.23 -15.08 -21.92
#